data_056e9815f7070eca3e3f4ff05f8e0cdb
#
_entry.id   056e9815f7070eca3e3f4ff05f8e0cdb
#
_cell.length_a   1.000
_cell.length_b   1.000
_cell.length_c   1.000
_cell.angle_alpha   90.00
_cell.angle_beta   90.00
_cell.angle_gamma   90.00
#
_symmetry.space_group_name_H-M   'P 1'
#
loop_
_entity.id
_entity.type
_entity.pdbx_description
1 polymer ?
#
loop_
_entity_poly.entity_id
_entity_poly.type
_entity_poly.pdbx_seq_one_letter_code
_entity_poly.pdbx_strand_id
1 'polypeptide(L)'
;IAQCLVGSEMCIRDRVIVTYNRKAMLQRCLRALCTQTAGVPELWVVDNASTDGTAELVAQLNLPTMHYYNTGKNLGGAGGFACGIQQAACSGAEYLWIMDDDCLPEPDALQQLLQADAELDGQYGWLSSRALAPDGKDQPMNLQRSTPYKDLASFAGPRQPAVMASFVSLFLRSSTVQRFGLPIAEFFIWSDDWEYTRRISRSMPCYVIPASRVVHAMQNATVVNIATDTPDRWPRYRYFYRNDVVLYRREGLRGWLWLIAKDAWHSVQVLRRGPQKCERLGIIWRGFFAGVNFHPTVQGLPTQER
;
A
#
# COMPACT_ATOMS: atom_id res chain seq x y z
N ILE A 1 16.94 -30.49 6.68
CA ILE A 1 16.15 -29.93 5.56
C ILE A 1 16.68 -28.51 5.22
N ALA A 2 18.00 -28.33 5.19
CA ALA A 2 18.65 -27.08 4.81
C ALA A 2 19.37 -27.17 3.46
N GLN A 3 18.93 -28.08 2.57
CA GLN A 3 19.68 -28.42 1.35
C GLN A 3 18.98 -28.06 0.03
N CYS A 4 17.82 -27.36 0.06
CA CYS A 4 17.07 -27.02 -1.17
C CYS A 4 17.19 -25.54 -1.61
N LEU A 5 18.13 -24.75 -1.08
CA LEU A 5 18.32 -23.35 -1.47
C LEU A 5 19.68 -23.04 -2.09
N VAL A 6 20.44 -24.06 -2.46
CA VAL A 6 21.71 -23.89 -3.20
C VAL A 6 21.50 -24.46 -4.60
N GLY A 7 21.05 -23.61 -5.54
CA GLY A 7 20.98 -24.03 -6.95
C GLY A 7 19.90 -23.38 -7.82
N SER A 8 19.17 -22.37 -7.36
CA SER A 8 18.36 -21.54 -8.26
C SER A 8 18.98 -20.16 -8.36
N GLU A 9 19.12 -19.66 -9.58
CA GLU A 9 19.49 -18.30 -9.91
C GLU A 9 18.89 -17.35 -8.88
N MET A 10 19.69 -16.41 -8.38
CA MET A 10 19.29 -15.45 -7.32
C MET A 10 18.11 -14.64 -7.86
N CYS A 11 16.88 -15.08 -7.56
CA CYS A 11 15.69 -14.30 -7.90
C CYS A 11 15.82 -12.92 -7.28
N ILE A 12 15.92 -11.89 -8.11
CA ILE A 12 16.06 -10.51 -7.67
C ILE A 12 14.72 -10.13 -7.01
N ARG A 13 14.79 -9.81 -5.71
CA ARG A 13 13.63 -9.50 -4.86
C ARG A 13 13.77 -8.07 -4.39
N ASP A 14 12.99 -7.19 -4.98
CA ASP A 14 13.08 -5.76 -4.69
C ASP A 14 12.03 -5.36 -3.64
N ARG A 15 12.46 -4.52 -2.71
CA ARG A 15 11.57 -3.86 -1.75
C ARG A 15 11.44 -2.41 -2.13
N VAL A 16 10.19 -1.95 -2.20
CA VAL A 16 9.86 -0.56 -2.49
C VAL A 16 9.34 0.10 -1.23
N ILE A 17 10.06 1.10 -0.76
CA ILE A 17 9.70 1.91 0.42
C ILE A 17 9.49 3.34 -0.03
N VAL A 18 8.33 3.92 0.31
CA VAL A 18 8.05 5.34 0.05
C VAL A 18 8.15 6.13 1.34
N THR A 19 8.85 7.27 1.31
CA THR A 19 9.04 8.12 2.48
C THR A 19 8.82 9.60 2.16
N TYR A 20 8.40 10.36 3.17
CA TYR A 20 8.32 11.82 3.11
C TYR A 20 8.44 12.44 4.49
N ASN A 21 9.58 13.10 4.77
CA ASN A 21 9.86 13.78 6.05
C ASN A 21 9.67 12.86 7.28
N ARG A 22 10.17 11.63 7.22
CA ARG A 22 10.07 10.62 8.26
C ARG A 22 11.39 9.87 8.48
N LYS A 23 12.51 10.60 8.42
CA LYS A 23 13.88 10.05 8.56
C LYS A 23 14.05 8.99 9.65
N ALA A 24 13.54 9.25 10.85
CA ALA A 24 13.69 8.32 11.98
C ALA A 24 12.91 7.01 11.78
N MET A 25 11.71 7.08 11.18
CA MET A 25 10.91 5.90 10.88
C MET A 25 11.51 5.08 9.75
N LEU A 26 11.91 5.75 8.67
CA LEU A 26 12.63 5.10 7.58
C LEU A 26 13.86 4.33 8.09
N GLN A 27 14.67 4.92 9.00
CA GLN A 27 15.82 4.24 9.57
C GLN A 27 15.43 2.95 10.31
N ARG A 28 14.32 2.96 11.04
CA ARG A 28 13.80 1.76 11.73
C ARG A 28 13.31 0.71 10.75
N CYS A 29 12.58 1.12 9.72
CA CYS A 29 12.09 0.25 8.66
C CYS A 29 13.27 -0.44 7.94
N LEU A 30 14.27 0.33 7.50
CA LEU A 30 15.45 -0.20 6.82
C LEU A 30 16.21 -1.22 7.70
N ARG A 31 16.37 -0.96 9.01
CA ARG A 31 16.97 -1.94 9.93
C ARG A 31 16.18 -3.24 9.99
N ALA A 32 14.83 -3.17 10.09
CA ALA A 32 13.99 -4.37 10.11
C ALA A 32 14.08 -5.15 8.79
N LEU A 33 14.24 -4.46 7.67
CA LEU A 33 14.42 -5.08 6.35
C LEU A 33 15.79 -5.76 6.21
N CYS A 34 16.85 -5.18 6.75
CA CYS A 34 18.19 -5.78 6.72
C CYS A 34 18.32 -7.03 7.62
N THR A 35 17.38 -7.26 8.54
CA THR A 35 17.39 -8.44 9.45
C THR A 35 16.50 -9.59 8.97
N GLN A 36 15.98 -9.53 7.76
CA GLN A 36 15.13 -10.60 7.23
C GLN A 36 15.91 -11.90 7.01
N THR A 37 15.34 -13.02 7.45
CA THR A 37 15.96 -14.37 7.35
C THR A 37 16.09 -14.86 5.91
N ALA A 38 15.28 -14.35 4.99
CA ALA A 38 15.36 -14.68 3.57
C ALA A 38 16.46 -13.93 2.78
N GLY A 39 17.38 -13.29 3.47
CA GLY A 39 18.51 -12.56 2.89
C GLY A 39 18.23 -11.07 2.65
N VAL A 40 19.27 -10.33 2.28
CA VAL A 40 19.21 -8.89 2.00
C VAL A 40 18.87 -8.70 0.52
N PRO A 41 17.71 -8.14 0.19
CA PRO A 41 17.32 -7.86 -1.20
C PRO A 41 17.80 -6.49 -1.65
N GLU A 42 17.51 -6.18 -2.90
CA GLU A 42 17.57 -4.81 -3.41
C GLU A 42 16.51 -3.94 -2.70
N LEU A 43 16.91 -2.76 -2.25
CA LEU A 43 16.07 -1.80 -1.53
C LEU A 43 15.87 -0.54 -2.39
N TRP A 44 14.66 -0.23 -2.77
CA TRP A 44 14.29 0.99 -3.47
C TRP A 44 13.65 1.97 -2.48
N VAL A 45 14.40 2.98 -2.09
CA VAL A 45 13.91 4.07 -1.24
C VAL A 45 13.47 5.23 -2.14
N VAL A 46 12.16 5.43 -2.23
CA VAL A 46 11.54 6.52 -2.97
C VAL A 46 11.22 7.66 -2.02
N ASP A 47 11.97 8.72 -2.13
CA ASP A 47 11.84 9.92 -1.31
C ASP A 47 11.02 10.98 -2.04
N ASN A 48 9.86 11.30 -1.49
CA ASN A 48 8.95 12.32 -2.00
C ASN A 48 9.45 13.77 -1.74
N ALA A 49 10.75 14.02 -1.98
CA ALA A 49 11.43 15.28 -1.75
C ALA A 49 11.42 15.71 -0.27
N SER A 50 11.91 14.85 0.62
CA SER A 50 12.09 15.16 2.04
C SER A 50 13.13 16.26 2.26
N THR A 51 12.94 17.02 3.34
CA THR A 51 13.80 18.13 3.77
C THR A 51 14.36 17.94 5.18
N ASP A 52 14.18 16.75 5.77
CA ASP A 52 14.54 16.41 7.14
C ASP A 52 15.90 15.71 7.29
N GLY A 53 16.70 15.65 6.21
CA GLY A 53 17.97 14.94 6.16
C GLY A 53 17.83 13.45 5.82
N THR A 54 16.74 13.06 5.17
CA THR A 54 16.51 11.68 4.69
C THR A 54 17.57 11.27 3.66
N ALA A 55 17.91 12.14 2.71
CA ALA A 55 18.92 11.86 1.69
C ALA A 55 20.31 11.57 2.31
N GLU A 56 20.71 12.38 3.29
CA GLU A 56 21.95 12.22 4.02
C GLU A 56 21.97 10.92 4.83
N LEU A 57 20.85 10.55 5.45
CA LEU A 57 20.73 9.27 6.15
C LEU A 57 20.98 8.10 5.19
N VAL A 58 20.32 8.09 4.04
CA VAL A 58 20.42 7.02 3.05
C VAL A 58 21.86 6.92 2.52
N ALA A 59 22.50 8.05 2.20
CA ALA A 59 23.89 8.10 1.76
C ALA A 59 24.86 7.56 2.85
N GLN A 60 24.61 7.85 4.12
CA GLN A 60 25.45 7.36 5.24
C GLN A 60 25.34 5.86 5.48
N LEU A 61 24.18 5.25 5.18
CA LEU A 61 24.01 3.80 5.31
C LEU A 61 24.87 3.01 4.33
N ASN A 62 25.18 3.59 3.17
CA ASN A 62 26.10 3.05 2.14
C ASN A 62 25.92 1.56 1.87
N LEU A 63 24.67 1.11 1.73
CA LEU A 63 24.35 -0.30 1.43
C LEU A 63 24.42 -0.51 -0.09
N PRO A 64 25.24 -1.43 -0.60
CA PRO A 64 25.41 -1.65 -2.06
C PRO A 64 24.11 -2.02 -2.80
N THR A 65 23.16 -2.62 -2.06
CA THR A 65 21.86 -3.05 -2.60
C THR A 65 20.76 -2.02 -2.42
N MET A 66 21.12 -0.77 -2.06
CA MET A 66 20.12 0.28 -1.83
C MET A 66 20.14 1.33 -2.93
N HIS A 67 19.00 1.46 -3.61
CA HIS A 67 18.73 2.45 -4.64
C HIS A 67 17.91 3.59 -4.02
N TYR A 68 18.45 4.79 -4.05
CA TYR A 68 17.74 5.99 -3.60
C TYR A 68 17.24 6.78 -4.80
N TYR A 69 15.95 7.07 -4.80
CA TYR A 69 15.30 7.87 -5.83
C TYR A 69 14.53 9.04 -5.21
N ASN A 70 14.98 10.27 -5.47
CA ASN A 70 14.27 11.47 -5.07
C ASN A 70 13.34 11.92 -6.20
N THR A 71 12.06 12.08 -5.89
CA THR A 71 11.04 12.46 -6.87
C THR A 71 11.08 13.94 -7.28
N GLY A 72 11.91 14.75 -6.62
CA GLY A 72 12.04 16.20 -6.84
C GLY A 72 10.85 17.04 -6.36
N LYS A 73 9.74 16.44 -6.05
CA LYS A 73 8.53 17.05 -5.47
C LYS A 73 7.68 16.02 -4.76
N ASN A 74 6.84 16.43 -3.81
CA ASN A 74 5.91 15.53 -3.16
C ASN A 74 4.80 15.08 -4.13
N LEU A 75 4.87 13.82 -4.56
CA LEU A 75 3.88 13.16 -5.43
C LEU A 75 2.75 12.49 -4.65
N GLY A 76 2.75 12.58 -3.31
CA GLY A 76 1.90 11.79 -2.43
C GLY A 76 2.30 10.33 -2.38
N GLY A 77 1.65 9.55 -1.52
CA GLY A 77 1.91 8.11 -1.41
C GLY A 77 1.69 7.39 -2.74
N ALA A 78 0.55 7.65 -3.39
CA ALA A 78 0.18 7.03 -4.67
C ALA A 78 1.23 7.24 -5.76
N GLY A 79 1.73 8.46 -5.93
CA GLY A 79 2.76 8.78 -6.92
C GLY A 79 4.11 8.19 -6.55
N GLY A 80 4.47 8.20 -5.26
CA GLY A 80 5.69 7.58 -4.76
C GLY A 80 5.70 6.06 -5.03
N PHE A 81 4.62 5.37 -4.70
CA PHE A 81 4.50 3.93 -4.98
C PHE A 81 4.50 3.61 -6.47
N ALA A 82 3.76 4.37 -7.29
CA ALA A 82 3.79 4.18 -8.74
C ALA A 82 5.21 4.31 -9.30
N CYS A 83 5.96 5.32 -8.86
CA CYS A 83 7.35 5.55 -9.25
C CYS A 83 8.26 4.39 -8.79
N GLY A 84 8.21 4.01 -7.51
CA GLY A 84 9.07 2.96 -6.96
C GLY A 84 8.80 1.59 -7.58
N ILE A 85 7.53 1.22 -7.77
CA ILE A 85 7.13 -0.02 -8.45
C ILE A 85 7.65 -0.03 -9.89
N GLN A 86 7.56 1.10 -10.61
CA GLN A 86 8.09 1.23 -11.95
C GLN A 86 9.60 1.01 -12.00
N GLN A 87 10.36 1.69 -11.13
CA GLN A 87 11.81 1.57 -11.07
C GLN A 87 12.24 0.14 -10.78
N ALA A 88 11.67 -0.49 -9.75
CA ALA A 88 12.00 -1.85 -9.37
C ALA A 88 11.59 -2.87 -10.45
N ALA A 89 10.41 -2.75 -11.05
CA ALA A 89 9.99 -3.64 -12.12
C ALA A 89 10.86 -3.49 -13.40
N CYS A 90 11.34 -2.27 -13.71
CA CYS A 90 12.21 -2.02 -14.87
C CYS A 90 13.66 -2.45 -14.62
N SER A 91 14.12 -2.61 -13.37
CA SER A 91 15.46 -3.12 -13.06
C SER A 91 15.60 -4.64 -13.26
N GLY A 92 14.50 -5.34 -13.53
CA GLY A 92 14.49 -6.79 -13.73
C GLY A 92 14.09 -7.58 -12.49
N ALA A 93 13.55 -6.93 -11.46
CA ALA A 93 13.02 -7.60 -10.29
C ALA A 93 11.97 -8.65 -10.67
N GLU A 94 12.08 -9.85 -10.14
CA GLU A 94 11.04 -10.88 -10.29
C GLU A 94 9.89 -10.62 -9.30
N TYR A 95 10.23 -10.20 -8.09
CA TYR A 95 9.28 -9.94 -7.00
C TYR A 95 9.43 -8.52 -6.48
N LEU A 96 8.30 -7.94 -6.11
CA LEU A 96 8.18 -6.64 -5.48
C LEU A 96 7.51 -6.79 -4.13
N TRP A 97 8.14 -6.29 -3.07
CA TRP A 97 7.55 -6.19 -1.74
C TRP A 97 7.42 -4.72 -1.36
N ILE A 98 6.20 -4.22 -1.37
CA ILE A 98 5.83 -2.81 -1.26
C ILE A 98 5.42 -2.50 0.18
N MET A 99 5.94 -1.41 0.75
CA MET A 99 5.59 -0.99 2.11
C MET A 99 5.81 0.50 2.35
N ASP A 100 5.12 1.02 3.37
CA ASP A 100 5.36 2.36 3.92
C ASP A 100 6.64 2.39 4.79
N ASP A 101 7.17 3.59 5.02
CA ASP A 101 8.39 3.83 5.83
C ASP A 101 8.22 3.57 7.33
N ASP A 102 6.98 3.38 7.81
CA ASP A 102 6.63 3.04 9.19
C ASP A 102 6.21 1.56 9.38
N CYS A 103 6.49 0.73 8.39
CA CYS A 103 6.31 -0.73 8.48
C CYS A 103 7.57 -1.40 9.01
N LEU A 104 7.40 -2.21 10.04
CA LEU A 104 8.46 -2.97 10.68
C LEU A 104 8.16 -4.46 10.53
N PRO A 105 8.66 -5.12 9.47
CA PRO A 105 8.42 -6.54 9.27
C PRO A 105 9.13 -7.39 10.33
N GLU A 106 8.46 -8.45 10.81
CA GLU A 106 9.10 -9.47 11.63
C GLU A 106 10.20 -10.19 10.82
N PRO A 107 11.24 -10.75 11.47
CA PRO A 107 12.42 -11.26 10.76
C PRO A 107 12.16 -12.33 9.70
N ASP A 108 11.11 -13.10 9.83
CA ASP A 108 10.71 -14.16 8.90
C ASP A 108 9.58 -13.75 7.93
N ALA A 109 9.12 -12.49 7.98
CA ALA A 109 7.95 -12.04 7.21
C ALA A 109 8.09 -12.29 5.71
N LEU A 110 9.24 -11.98 5.12
CA LEU A 110 9.50 -12.27 3.70
C LEU A 110 9.56 -13.77 3.41
N GLN A 111 10.18 -14.55 4.30
CA GLN A 111 10.26 -16.01 4.13
C GLN A 111 8.89 -16.64 4.05
N GLN A 112 7.94 -16.18 4.88
CA GLN A 112 6.55 -16.65 4.87
C GLN A 112 5.83 -16.30 3.54
N LEU A 113 6.09 -15.13 2.97
CA LEU A 113 5.54 -14.75 1.66
C LEU A 113 6.12 -15.60 0.53
N LEU A 114 7.41 -15.87 0.55
CA LEU A 114 8.09 -16.72 -0.44
C LEU A 114 7.66 -18.18 -0.35
N GLN A 115 7.44 -18.67 0.87
CA GLN A 115 6.87 -20.01 1.06
C GLN A 115 5.47 -20.11 0.47
N ALA A 116 4.62 -19.10 0.71
CA ALA A 116 3.29 -19.06 0.13
C ALA A 116 3.32 -18.92 -1.41
N ASP A 117 4.27 -18.17 -1.99
CA ASP A 117 4.48 -18.12 -3.44
C ASP A 117 4.80 -19.50 -4.01
N ALA A 118 5.71 -20.26 -3.39
CA ALA A 118 6.07 -21.61 -3.79
C ALA A 118 4.89 -22.58 -3.67
N GLU A 119 4.11 -22.50 -2.58
CA GLU A 119 2.92 -23.34 -2.39
C GLU A 119 1.80 -23.04 -3.40
N LEU A 120 1.71 -21.81 -3.86
CA LEU A 120 0.72 -21.34 -4.84
C LEU A 120 1.21 -21.46 -6.29
N ASP A 121 2.46 -21.90 -6.50
CA ASP A 121 3.10 -21.95 -7.82
C ASP A 121 2.96 -20.63 -8.60
N GLY A 122 3.06 -19.51 -7.91
CA GLY A 122 2.87 -18.18 -8.49
C GLY A 122 1.47 -17.88 -9.02
N GLN A 123 0.47 -18.74 -8.75
CA GLN A 123 -0.91 -18.59 -9.24
C GLN A 123 -1.73 -17.63 -8.35
N TYR A 124 -1.26 -16.41 -8.20
CA TYR A 124 -1.93 -15.35 -7.43
C TYR A 124 -1.63 -13.97 -8.03
N GLY A 125 -2.47 -13.01 -7.69
CA GLY A 125 -2.28 -11.61 -8.07
C GLY A 125 -1.37 -10.85 -7.10
N TRP A 126 -1.63 -10.99 -5.82
CA TRP A 126 -0.81 -10.43 -4.73
C TRP A 126 -0.98 -11.24 -3.44
N LEU A 127 0.04 -11.15 -2.58
CA LEU A 127 0.01 -11.60 -1.20
C LEU A 127 0.17 -10.38 -0.27
N SER A 128 -0.43 -10.43 0.91
CA SER A 128 -0.31 -9.38 1.91
C SER A 128 0.02 -9.99 3.26
N SER A 129 0.90 -9.35 4.02
CA SER A 129 1.17 -9.71 5.41
C SER A 129 0.02 -9.28 6.32
N ARG A 130 -0.09 -9.91 7.49
CA ARG A 130 -0.95 -9.44 8.57
C ARG A 130 -0.31 -8.21 9.22
N ALA A 131 -1.01 -7.08 9.19
CA ALA A 131 -0.54 -5.85 9.81
C ALA A 131 -0.96 -5.80 11.29
N LEU A 132 0.00 -5.60 12.16
CA LEU A 132 -0.19 -5.47 13.60
C LEU A 132 0.03 -4.03 14.04
N ALA A 133 -0.70 -3.61 15.06
CA ALA A 133 -0.40 -2.40 15.82
C ALA A 133 0.79 -2.65 16.77
N PRO A 134 1.42 -1.60 17.33
CA PRO A 134 2.54 -1.75 18.26
C PRO A 134 2.20 -2.55 19.54
N ASP A 135 0.92 -2.69 19.89
CA ASP A 135 0.45 -3.51 21.00
C ASP A 135 0.25 -4.99 20.64
N GLY A 136 0.59 -5.38 19.40
CA GLY A 136 0.48 -6.76 18.90
C GLY A 136 -0.92 -7.17 18.43
N LYS A 137 -1.92 -6.28 18.50
CA LYS A 137 -3.25 -6.53 17.95
C LYS A 137 -3.28 -6.23 16.45
N ASP A 138 -4.30 -6.74 15.76
CA ASP A 138 -4.54 -6.39 14.37
C ASP A 138 -4.71 -4.88 14.23
N GLN A 139 -4.04 -4.30 13.20
CA GLN A 139 -4.15 -2.87 12.90
C GLN A 139 -5.47 -2.59 12.18
N PRO A 140 -6.45 -1.89 12.81
CA PRO A 140 -7.78 -1.73 12.22
C PRO A 140 -7.79 -1.01 10.88
N MET A 141 -6.85 -0.07 10.67
CA MET A 141 -6.76 0.69 9.43
C MET A 141 -6.26 -0.13 8.24
N ASN A 142 -5.59 -1.25 8.50
CA ASN A 142 -4.96 -2.08 7.48
C ASN A 142 -5.57 -3.47 7.39
N LEU A 143 -6.75 -3.68 8.00
CA LEU A 143 -7.49 -4.91 7.82
C LEU A 143 -7.81 -5.10 6.34
N GLN A 144 -7.35 -6.21 5.78
CA GLN A 144 -7.67 -6.57 4.41
C GLN A 144 -9.17 -6.85 4.29
N ARG A 145 -9.70 -6.74 3.06
CA ARG A 145 -11.12 -6.98 2.82
C ARG A 145 -11.39 -8.31 2.12
N SER A 146 -12.37 -9.04 2.65
CA SER A 146 -12.91 -10.27 2.05
C SER A 146 -13.86 -9.98 0.88
N THR A 147 -14.48 -8.80 0.88
CA THR A 147 -15.27 -8.25 -0.23
C THR A 147 -14.99 -6.75 -0.32
N PRO A 148 -15.38 -6.03 -1.40
CA PRO A 148 -15.20 -4.57 -1.45
C PRO A 148 -15.86 -3.78 -0.30
N TYR A 149 -16.74 -4.44 0.45
CA TYR A 149 -17.58 -3.81 1.48
C TYR A 149 -17.38 -4.35 2.89
N LYS A 150 -16.57 -5.41 3.06
CA LYS A 150 -16.44 -6.11 4.34
C LYS A 150 -14.99 -6.49 4.60
N ASP A 151 -14.52 -6.14 5.79
CA ASP A 151 -13.19 -6.50 6.26
C ASP A 151 -13.07 -8.03 6.48
N LEU A 152 -11.85 -8.52 6.49
CA LEU A 152 -11.54 -9.90 6.82
C LEU A 152 -11.89 -10.16 8.28
N ALA A 153 -12.64 -11.23 8.51
CA ALA A 153 -13.16 -11.54 9.86
C ALA A 153 -12.17 -12.36 10.71
N SER A 154 -11.20 -13.02 10.10
CA SER A 154 -10.28 -13.92 10.80
C SER A 154 -8.98 -14.09 10.02
N PHE A 155 -7.90 -14.32 10.76
CA PHE A 155 -6.58 -14.70 10.22
C PHE A 155 -6.25 -16.18 10.54
N ALA A 156 -7.25 -17.03 10.74
CA ALA A 156 -7.03 -18.45 10.99
C ALA A 156 -6.57 -19.19 9.74
N GLY A 157 -5.68 -20.20 9.91
CA GLY A 157 -5.15 -21.03 8.83
C GLY A 157 -3.95 -20.41 8.09
N PRO A 158 -3.43 -21.11 7.08
CA PRO A 158 -2.19 -20.73 6.42
C PRO A 158 -2.34 -19.51 5.51
N ARG A 159 -3.52 -19.30 4.92
CA ARG A 159 -3.85 -18.17 4.06
C ARG A 159 -5.33 -17.83 4.11
N GLN A 160 -5.66 -16.56 3.87
CA GLN A 160 -7.05 -16.07 3.82
C GLN A 160 -7.30 -15.38 2.48
N PRO A 161 -8.35 -15.74 1.73
CA PRO A 161 -8.72 -15.01 0.50
C PRO A 161 -9.08 -13.56 0.83
N ALA A 162 -8.54 -12.64 0.05
CA ALA A 162 -8.82 -11.22 0.18
C ALA A 162 -8.91 -10.54 -1.18
N VAL A 163 -9.67 -9.44 -1.24
CA VAL A 163 -9.89 -8.71 -2.50
C VAL A 163 -9.29 -7.30 -2.48
N MET A 164 -8.95 -6.78 -1.31
CA MET A 164 -8.27 -5.50 -1.13
C MET A 164 -7.29 -5.57 0.03
N ALA A 165 -6.14 -4.92 -0.11
CA ALA A 165 -5.11 -4.79 0.91
C ALA A 165 -4.44 -3.42 0.80
N SER A 166 -3.85 -2.92 1.89
CA SER A 166 -3.04 -1.71 1.90
C SER A 166 -1.59 -1.97 1.48
N PHE A 167 -0.86 -0.91 1.12
CA PHE A 167 0.58 -0.97 0.81
C PHE A 167 1.48 -1.11 2.04
N VAL A 168 0.91 -1.32 3.22
CA VAL A 168 1.69 -1.58 4.45
C VAL A 168 2.59 -2.80 4.29
N SER A 169 2.13 -3.85 3.60
CA SER A 169 2.96 -4.97 3.14
C SER A 169 2.23 -5.70 2.01
N LEU A 170 2.58 -5.37 0.79
CA LEU A 170 2.03 -6.00 -0.40
C LEU A 170 3.16 -6.67 -1.20
N PHE A 171 3.03 -7.96 -1.47
CA PHE A 171 3.99 -8.76 -2.22
C PHE A 171 3.35 -9.25 -3.52
N LEU A 172 4.03 -9.04 -4.64
CA LEU A 172 3.55 -9.45 -5.96
C LEU A 172 4.72 -9.70 -6.92
N ARG A 173 4.44 -10.41 -8.02
CA ARG A 173 5.39 -10.63 -9.10
C ARG A 173 5.39 -9.44 -10.07
N SER A 174 6.52 -9.13 -10.66
CA SER A 174 6.63 -8.11 -11.71
C SER A 174 5.74 -8.39 -12.92
N SER A 175 5.47 -9.66 -13.24
CA SER A 175 4.50 -10.05 -14.27
C SER A 175 3.07 -9.55 -13.96
N THR A 176 2.71 -9.44 -12.69
CA THR A 176 1.44 -8.83 -12.26
C THR A 176 1.42 -7.33 -12.58
N VAL A 177 2.53 -6.62 -12.33
CA VAL A 177 2.65 -5.20 -12.68
C VAL A 177 2.58 -5.01 -14.20
N GLN A 178 3.26 -5.85 -14.97
CA GLN A 178 3.20 -5.82 -16.44
C GLN A 178 1.77 -5.99 -16.96
N ARG A 179 1.02 -6.91 -16.36
CA ARG A 179 -0.36 -7.22 -16.76
C ARG A 179 -1.38 -6.14 -16.36
N PHE A 180 -1.26 -5.60 -15.15
CA PHE A 180 -2.28 -4.72 -14.57
C PHE A 180 -1.86 -3.24 -14.52
N GLY A 181 -0.63 -2.91 -14.86
CA GLY A 181 -0.08 -1.57 -14.80
C GLY A 181 0.26 -1.12 -13.37
N LEU A 182 0.54 0.16 -13.24
CA LEU A 182 0.96 0.82 -12.02
C LEU A 182 -0.23 1.32 -11.17
N PRO A 183 -0.05 1.60 -9.88
CA PRO A 183 -1.02 2.36 -9.10
C PRO A 183 -1.32 3.71 -9.77
N ILE A 184 -2.53 4.22 -9.56
CA ILE A 184 -2.96 5.51 -10.13
C ILE A 184 -2.31 6.65 -9.36
N ALA A 185 -1.23 7.22 -9.92
CA ALA A 185 -0.44 8.29 -9.28
C ALA A 185 -1.28 9.55 -8.95
N GLU A 186 -2.28 9.87 -9.79
CA GLU A 186 -3.16 11.03 -9.62
C GLU A 186 -4.07 10.94 -8.39
N PHE A 187 -4.13 9.76 -7.74
CA PHE A 187 -4.83 9.64 -6.45
C PHE A 187 -4.16 10.46 -5.36
N PHE A 188 -2.87 10.66 -5.45
CA PHE A 188 -2.03 11.40 -4.51
C PHE A 188 -1.94 10.70 -3.14
N ILE A 189 -3.08 10.48 -2.47
CA ILE A 189 -3.15 9.81 -1.16
C ILE A 189 -4.53 9.17 -0.97
N TRP A 190 -4.57 8.02 -0.28
CA TRP A 190 -5.74 7.22 0.07
C TRP A 190 -6.46 6.59 -1.12
N SER A 191 -6.93 5.39 -0.92
CA SER A 191 -7.66 4.54 -1.87
C SER A 191 -6.83 4.07 -3.07
N ASP A 192 -5.58 4.48 -3.23
CA ASP A 192 -4.66 4.04 -4.27
C ASP A 192 -4.29 2.55 -4.11
N ASP A 193 -3.99 2.13 -2.90
CA ASP A 193 -3.74 0.76 -2.50
C ASP A 193 -4.97 -0.14 -2.70
N TRP A 194 -6.15 0.35 -2.28
CA TRP A 194 -7.43 -0.36 -2.43
C TRP A 194 -7.82 -0.51 -3.91
N GLU A 195 -7.63 0.52 -4.73
CA GLU A 195 -7.91 0.47 -6.17
C GLU A 195 -6.96 -0.52 -6.86
N TYR A 196 -5.66 -0.42 -6.57
CA TYR A 196 -4.65 -1.26 -7.18
C TYR A 196 -4.87 -2.73 -6.86
N THR A 197 -5.00 -3.07 -5.60
CA THR A 197 -5.21 -4.44 -5.14
C THR A 197 -6.56 -5.00 -5.61
N ARG A 198 -7.62 -4.17 -5.63
CA ARG A 198 -8.92 -4.58 -6.16
C ARG A 198 -8.91 -4.81 -7.66
N ARG A 199 -8.21 -4.00 -8.42
CA ARG A 199 -8.05 -4.15 -9.86
C ARG A 199 -7.44 -5.51 -10.21
N ILE A 200 -6.44 -5.94 -9.48
CA ILE A 200 -5.78 -7.23 -9.64
C ILE A 200 -6.72 -8.37 -9.20
N SER A 201 -7.33 -8.25 -8.03
CA SER A 201 -8.15 -9.31 -7.43
C SER A 201 -9.45 -9.62 -8.19
N ARG A 202 -9.84 -8.77 -9.14
CA ARG A 202 -10.96 -9.08 -10.07
C ARG A 202 -10.65 -10.20 -11.06
N SER A 203 -9.37 -10.45 -11.32
CA SER A 203 -8.94 -11.38 -12.36
C SER A 203 -8.03 -12.49 -11.83
N MET A 204 -7.48 -12.33 -10.62
CA MET A 204 -6.58 -13.31 -10.02
C MET A 204 -6.92 -13.51 -8.54
N PRO A 205 -6.75 -14.73 -8.01
CA PRO A 205 -6.90 -14.95 -6.57
C PRO A 205 -5.82 -14.18 -5.81
N CYS A 206 -6.17 -13.65 -4.64
CA CYS A 206 -5.25 -12.89 -3.80
C CYS A 206 -5.45 -13.30 -2.33
N TYR A 207 -4.38 -13.22 -1.53
CA TYR A 207 -4.40 -13.79 -0.20
C TYR A 207 -3.67 -12.92 0.81
N VAL A 208 -4.16 -12.97 2.05
CA VAL A 208 -3.38 -12.62 3.23
C VAL A 208 -2.65 -13.86 3.73
N ILE A 209 -1.39 -13.70 4.12
CA ILE A 209 -0.56 -14.74 4.72
C ILE A 209 -0.39 -14.41 6.22
N PRO A 210 -1.19 -15.02 7.10
CA PRO A 210 -1.21 -14.68 8.52
C PRO A 210 0.11 -14.91 9.25
N ALA A 211 0.94 -15.85 8.77
CA ALA A 211 2.27 -16.13 9.30
C ALA A 211 3.27 -15.01 8.96
N SER A 212 3.10 -14.30 7.85
CA SER A 212 3.87 -13.10 7.54
C SER A 212 3.30 -11.91 8.32
N ARG A 213 4.08 -11.32 9.22
CA ARG A 213 3.63 -10.23 10.10
C ARG A 213 4.48 -8.99 9.93
N VAL A 214 3.83 -7.84 9.97
CA VAL A 214 4.48 -6.53 9.98
C VAL A 214 3.84 -5.67 11.06
N VAL A 215 4.65 -4.94 11.82
CA VAL A 215 4.14 -3.95 12.77
C VAL A 215 4.05 -2.60 12.05
N HIS A 216 2.86 -2.05 11.94
CA HIS A 216 2.66 -0.70 11.43
C HIS A 216 2.80 0.30 12.59
N ALA A 217 3.96 0.92 12.70
CA ALA A 217 4.37 1.74 13.83
C ALA A 217 3.81 3.18 13.75
N MET A 218 2.52 3.32 13.47
CA MET A 218 1.85 4.63 13.43
C MET A 218 1.85 5.30 14.80
N GLN A 219 2.22 6.59 14.85
CA GLN A 219 2.16 7.38 16.08
C GLN A 219 0.73 7.65 16.56
N ASN A 220 -0.23 7.74 15.62
CA ASN A 220 -1.64 8.01 15.90
C ASN A 220 -2.53 7.09 15.06
N ALA A 221 -2.91 5.95 15.62
CA ALA A 221 -3.81 4.97 14.99
C ALA A 221 -5.29 5.41 15.04
N THR A 222 -5.59 6.64 14.58
CA THR A 222 -6.99 7.10 14.50
C THR A 222 -7.60 6.66 13.18
N VAL A 223 -8.72 5.94 13.28
CA VAL A 223 -9.54 5.59 12.12
C VAL A 223 -9.90 6.86 11.35
N VAL A 224 -9.71 6.83 10.03
CA VAL A 224 -10.05 7.95 9.13
C VAL A 224 -11.53 8.30 9.27
N ASN A 225 -11.83 9.44 9.88
CA ASN A 225 -13.20 9.92 10.09
C ASN A 225 -13.23 11.44 10.08
N ILE A 226 -13.77 12.02 9.01
CA ILE A 226 -13.85 13.47 8.86
C ILE A 226 -14.63 14.16 9.99
N ALA A 227 -15.54 13.46 10.67
CA ALA A 227 -16.33 14.04 11.76
C ALA A 227 -15.53 14.28 13.03
N THR A 228 -14.41 13.56 13.23
CA THR A 228 -13.59 13.62 14.43
C THR A 228 -12.14 14.05 14.17
N ASP A 229 -11.71 14.04 12.93
CA ASP A 229 -10.34 14.35 12.54
C ASP A 229 -10.04 15.86 12.65
N THR A 230 -8.75 16.16 12.78
CA THR A 230 -8.25 17.54 12.99
C THR A 230 -8.22 18.34 11.69
N PRO A 231 -8.32 19.68 11.73
CA PRO A 231 -8.40 20.53 10.54
C PRO A 231 -7.20 20.40 9.59
N ASP A 232 -6.01 20.13 10.11
CA ASP A 232 -4.78 19.93 9.32
C ASP A 232 -4.87 18.73 8.38
N ARG A 233 -5.71 17.75 8.70
CA ARG A 233 -5.95 16.55 7.85
C ARG A 233 -7.08 16.72 6.84
N TRP A 234 -7.95 17.72 6.98
CA TRP A 234 -9.09 17.91 6.09
C TRP A 234 -8.74 18.07 4.61
N PRO A 235 -7.65 18.75 4.21
CA PRO A 235 -7.28 18.83 2.81
C PRO A 235 -7.07 17.46 2.13
N ARG A 236 -6.72 16.42 2.89
CA ARG A 236 -6.55 15.07 2.38
C ARG A 236 -7.87 14.39 2.04
N TYR A 237 -8.97 14.72 2.77
CA TYR A 237 -10.29 14.13 2.55
C TYR A 237 -10.87 14.44 1.18
N ARG A 238 -10.46 15.53 0.52
CA ARG A 238 -10.85 15.78 -0.88
C ARG A 238 -10.39 14.66 -1.82
N TYR A 239 -9.20 14.11 -1.57
CA TYR A 239 -8.70 12.96 -2.32
C TYR A 239 -9.48 11.70 -1.95
N PHE A 240 -9.71 11.44 -0.66
CA PHE A 240 -10.47 10.29 -0.19
C PHE A 240 -11.83 10.17 -0.88
N TYR A 241 -12.67 11.20 -0.79
CA TYR A 241 -14.01 11.16 -1.41
C TYR A 241 -13.95 11.13 -2.94
N ARG A 242 -12.97 11.78 -3.55
CA ARG A 242 -12.78 11.74 -5.00
C ARG A 242 -12.35 10.35 -5.48
N ASN A 243 -11.36 9.77 -4.84
CA ASN A 243 -10.75 8.50 -5.23
C ASN A 243 -11.70 7.32 -4.99
N ASP A 244 -12.47 7.38 -3.91
CA ASP A 244 -13.48 6.36 -3.61
C ASP A 244 -14.54 6.25 -4.72
N VAL A 245 -14.90 7.35 -5.37
CA VAL A 245 -15.80 7.28 -6.55
C VAL A 245 -15.16 6.44 -7.65
N VAL A 246 -13.86 6.61 -7.94
CA VAL A 246 -13.16 5.82 -8.96
C VAL A 246 -13.13 4.34 -8.58
N LEU A 247 -12.86 4.04 -7.31
CA LEU A 247 -12.84 2.68 -6.79
C LEU A 247 -14.22 2.00 -6.91
N TYR A 248 -15.24 2.60 -6.32
CA TYR A 248 -16.55 1.95 -6.17
C TYR A 248 -17.43 2.00 -7.42
N ARG A 249 -17.29 3.00 -8.31
CA ARG A 249 -18.03 2.97 -9.59
C ARG A 249 -17.71 1.74 -10.44
N ARG A 250 -16.50 1.17 -10.27
CA ARG A 250 -16.08 -0.06 -10.93
C ARG A 250 -16.73 -1.33 -10.35
N GLU A 251 -17.42 -1.23 -9.21
CA GLU A 251 -18.24 -2.30 -8.61
C GLU A 251 -19.71 -2.26 -9.09
N GLY A 252 -19.99 -1.46 -10.14
CA GLY A 252 -21.33 -1.32 -10.71
C GLY A 252 -22.33 -0.65 -9.78
N LEU A 253 -23.64 -0.98 -9.94
CA LEU A 253 -24.71 -0.36 -9.17
C LEU A 253 -24.55 -0.53 -7.65
N ARG A 254 -24.07 -1.71 -7.21
CA ARG A 254 -23.84 -1.95 -5.77
C ARG A 254 -22.75 -1.02 -5.21
N GLY A 255 -21.72 -0.75 -6.00
CA GLY A 255 -20.66 0.19 -5.61
C GLY A 255 -21.17 1.61 -5.46
N TRP A 256 -22.03 2.08 -6.39
CA TRP A 256 -22.66 3.39 -6.31
C TRP A 256 -23.56 3.52 -5.08
N LEU A 257 -24.41 2.53 -4.82
CA LEU A 257 -25.29 2.53 -3.66
C LEU A 257 -24.49 2.54 -2.35
N TRP A 258 -23.44 1.72 -2.27
CA TRP A 258 -22.56 1.70 -1.12
C TRP A 258 -21.87 3.06 -0.89
N LEU A 259 -21.33 3.66 -1.94
CA LEU A 259 -20.64 4.94 -1.88
C LEU A 259 -21.57 6.06 -1.38
N ILE A 260 -22.77 6.17 -1.95
CA ILE A 260 -23.77 7.15 -1.54
C ILE A 260 -24.16 6.93 -0.07
N ALA A 261 -24.41 5.68 0.34
CA ALA A 261 -24.77 5.35 1.71
C ALA A 261 -23.65 5.70 2.70
N LYS A 262 -22.39 5.39 2.34
CA LYS A 262 -21.20 5.73 3.13
C LYS A 262 -21.05 7.24 3.30
N ASP A 263 -21.16 8.01 2.23
CA ASP A 263 -20.95 9.46 2.26
C ASP A 263 -22.12 10.18 2.96
N ALA A 264 -23.34 9.66 2.83
CA ALA A 264 -24.49 10.10 3.61
C ALA A 264 -24.30 9.81 5.11
N TRP A 265 -23.78 8.62 5.46
CA TRP A 265 -23.47 8.28 6.84
C TRP A 265 -22.38 9.19 7.45
N HIS A 266 -21.31 9.47 6.70
CA HIS A 266 -20.28 10.43 7.12
C HIS A 266 -20.88 11.83 7.32
N SER A 267 -21.79 12.25 6.45
CA SER A 267 -22.51 13.53 6.59
C SER A 267 -23.35 13.56 7.86
N VAL A 268 -24.08 12.49 8.20
CA VAL A 268 -24.82 12.37 9.46
C VAL A 268 -23.89 12.43 10.68
N GLN A 269 -22.72 11.78 10.62
CA GLN A 269 -21.73 11.86 11.70
C GLN A 269 -21.22 13.29 11.90
N VAL A 270 -20.92 14.01 10.81
CA VAL A 270 -20.50 15.42 10.86
C VAL A 270 -21.59 16.29 11.49
N LEU A 271 -22.85 16.10 11.10
CA LEU A 271 -23.97 16.85 11.66
C LEU A 271 -24.16 16.59 13.17
N ARG A 272 -23.89 15.37 13.63
CA ARG A 272 -24.06 14.98 15.05
C ARG A 272 -22.88 15.37 15.93
N ARG A 273 -21.65 15.28 15.44
CA ARG A 273 -20.45 15.29 16.27
C ARG A 273 -19.45 16.41 15.97
N GLY A 274 -19.49 17.02 14.77
CA GLY A 274 -18.42 17.89 14.30
C GLY A 274 -18.65 19.38 14.55
N PRO A 275 -17.63 20.14 14.91
CA PRO A 275 -17.59 21.57 14.65
C PRO A 275 -17.46 21.83 13.14
N GLN A 276 -17.68 23.07 12.68
CA GLN A 276 -17.49 23.50 11.28
C GLN A 276 -18.21 22.60 10.27
N LYS A 277 -19.48 22.31 10.56
CA LYS A 277 -20.31 21.34 9.81
C LYS A 277 -20.39 21.63 8.32
N CYS A 278 -20.59 22.90 7.95
CA CYS A 278 -20.72 23.31 6.54
C CYS A 278 -19.44 23.02 5.74
N GLU A 279 -18.27 23.26 6.32
CA GLU A 279 -16.99 23.02 5.66
C GLU A 279 -16.76 21.52 5.43
N ARG A 280 -16.95 20.69 6.47
CA ARG A 280 -16.78 19.24 6.38
C ARG A 280 -17.77 18.60 5.41
N LEU A 281 -19.04 19.01 5.42
CA LEU A 281 -20.03 18.58 4.42
C LEU A 281 -19.62 19.01 3.02
N GLY A 282 -19.09 20.24 2.88
CA GLY A 282 -18.56 20.74 1.62
C GLY A 282 -17.40 19.87 1.10
N ILE A 283 -16.51 19.39 1.98
CA ILE A 283 -15.41 18.50 1.59
C ILE A 283 -15.94 17.15 1.08
N ILE A 284 -16.90 16.54 1.78
CA ILE A 284 -17.53 15.26 1.38
C ILE A 284 -18.09 15.39 -0.04
N TRP A 285 -19.03 16.31 -0.23
CA TRP A 285 -19.81 16.37 -1.47
C TRP A 285 -19.03 16.95 -2.65
N ARG A 286 -18.16 17.95 -2.42
CA ARG A 286 -17.23 18.41 -3.48
C ARG A 286 -16.28 17.32 -3.92
N GLY A 287 -15.74 16.53 -2.96
CA GLY A 287 -14.92 15.37 -3.28
C GLY A 287 -15.68 14.33 -4.11
N PHE A 288 -16.90 13.97 -3.69
CA PHE A 288 -17.77 13.05 -4.43
C PHE A 288 -18.01 13.53 -5.88
N PHE A 289 -18.48 14.76 -6.08
CA PHE A 289 -18.75 15.28 -7.43
C PHE A 289 -17.48 15.45 -8.26
N ALA A 290 -16.36 15.82 -7.65
CA ALA A 290 -15.07 15.82 -8.33
C ALA A 290 -14.70 14.40 -8.81
N GLY A 291 -14.99 13.35 -8.01
CA GLY A 291 -14.76 11.96 -8.37
C GLY A 291 -15.60 11.46 -9.53
N VAL A 292 -16.85 11.96 -9.68
CA VAL A 292 -17.72 11.61 -10.83
C VAL A 292 -17.05 11.97 -12.15
N ASN A 293 -16.41 13.14 -12.21
CA ASN A 293 -15.72 13.65 -13.41
C ASN A 293 -14.23 13.25 -13.48
N PHE A 294 -13.71 12.56 -12.47
CA PHE A 294 -12.31 12.14 -12.43
C PHE A 294 -12.14 10.77 -13.08
N HIS A 295 -11.47 10.73 -14.22
CA HIS A 295 -11.23 9.53 -15.02
C HIS A 295 -9.72 9.32 -15.21
N PRO A 296 -8.98 8.97 -14.13
CA PRO A 296 -7.54 8.75 -14.26
C PRO A 296 -7.25 7.51 -15.09
N THR A 297 -6.13 7.54 -15.78
CA THR A 297 -5.65 6.41 -16.59
C THR A 297 -4.66 5.56 -15.80
N VAL A 298 -4.73 4.25 -16.00
CA VAL A 298 -3.73 3.31 -15.48
C VAL A 298 -2.54 3.33 -16.42
N GLN A 299 -1.38 3.71 -15.90
CA GLN A 299 -0.14 3.67 -16.65
C GLN A 299 0.43 2.25 -16.68
N GLY A 300 0.88 1.78 -17.84
CA GLY A 300 1.67 0.55 -17.98
C GLY A 300 3.13 0.80 -17.66
N LEU A 301 3.92 -0.29 -17.55
CA LEU A 301 5.37 -0.16 -17.54
C LEU A 301 5.86 0.37 -18.92
N PRO A 302 6.93 1.18 -18.94
CA PRO A 302 7.55 1.57 -20.19
C PRO A 302 7.97 0.33 -20.99
N THR A 303 7.72 0.35 -22.28
CA THR A 303 8.22 -0.69 -23.17
C THR A 303 9.76 -0.58 -23.18
N GLN A 304 10.45 -1.63 -22.77
CA GLN A 304 11.89 -1.69 -22.98
C GLN A 304 12.11 -1.79 -24.50
N GLU A 305 12.60 -0.74 -25.11
CA GLU A 305 13.17 -0.84 -26.46
C GLU A 305 14.37 -1.79 -26.35
N ARG A 306 14.26 -2.94 -27.03
CA ARG A 306 15.32 -3.95 -27.12
C ARG A 306 16.43 -3.48 -28.02
#